data_ad739c983b2a7131f062e544c5f30724
#
_entry.id   ad739c983b2a7131f062e544c5f30724
#
_cell.length_a   1.000
_cell.length_b   1.000
_cell.length_c   1.000
_cell.angle_alpha   90.00
_cell.angle_beta   90.00
_cell.angle_gamma   90.00
#
_symmetry.space_group_name_H-M   'P 1'
#
loop_
_entity.id
_entity.type
_entity.pdbx_description
1 polymer ?
#
loop_
_entity_poly.entity_id
_entity_poly.type
_entity_poly.pdbx_seq_one_letter_code
_entity_poly.pdbx_strand_id
1 'polypeptide(L)'
;MDLFSALGFKWNRSKIPDSIPTHSIERVSFRFHQMLSVFVWDASVLEGNPFTYPEVKTLLDGVTVGGRKISDQEQVLNLAESSKHLLAIVKANRFKLDKATFTDLHSLVARNEALEWGHFRGEGKEISYSPAVALGEHGRYTPLPTLKGAPDLNQ
;
A
#
# COMPACT_ATOMS: atom_id res chain seq x y z
N MET A 1 -11.17 -11.93 -25.79
CA MET A 1 -11.50 -10.59 -25.26
C MET A 1 -10.19 -9.80 -25.32
N ASP A 2 -10.21 -8.63 -25.94
CA ASP A 2 -9.01 -7.79 -26.01
C ASP A 2 -8.68 -7.25 -24.62
N LEU A 3 -7.41 -7.30 -24.25
CA LEU A 3 -6.93 -6.84 -22.93
C LEU A 3 -7.28 -5.36 -22.65
N PHE A 4 -7.28 -4.52 -23.69
CA PHE A 4 -7.70 -3.13 -23.58
C PHE A 4 -9.15 -2.96 -23.15
N SER A 5 -10.04 -3.80 -23.70
CA SER A 5 -11.45 -3.80 -23.32
C SER A 5 -11.66 -4.28 -21.87
N ALA A 6 -10.82 -5.21 -21.41
CA ALA A 6 -10.87 -5.71 -20.04
C ALA A 6 -10.35 -4.69 -19.01
N LEU A 7 -9.33 -3.92 -19.37
CA LEU A 7 -8.71 -2.93 -18.48
C LEU A 7 -9.41 -1.57 -18.48
N GLY A 8 -10.28 -1.29 -19.46
CA GLY A 8 -11.01 -0.03 -19.56
C GLY A 8 -10.15 1.19 -19.95
N PHE A 9 -8.89 1.01 -20.30
CA PHE A 9 -8.00 2.08 -20.76
C PHE A 9 -7.09 1.60 -21.90
N LYS A 10 -6.64 2.55 -22.72
CA LYS A 10 -5.73 2.28 -23.85
C LYS A 10 -4.29 2.46 -23.40
N TRP A 11 -3.43 1.54 -23.75
CA TRP A 11 -1.99 1.62 -23.53
C TRP A 11 -1.22 1.15 -24.78
N ASN A 12 0.00 1.61 -24.93
CA ASN A 12 0.83 1.26 -26.09
C ASN A 12 1.78 0.10 -25.73
N ARG A 13 1.46 -1.11 -26.20
CA ARG A 13 2.27 -2.31 -25.96
C ARG A 13 3.72 -2.14 -26.42
N SER A 14 3.96 -1.39 -27.50
CA SER A 14 5.33 -1.19 -28.01
C SER A 14 6.25 -0.38 -27.09
N LYS A 15 5.67 0.29 -26.06
CA LYS A 15 6.43 1.00 -25.03
C LYS A 15 6.87 0.09 -23.88
N ILE A 16 6.38 -1.14 -23.85
CA ILE A 16 6.75 -2.14 -22.83
C ILE A 16 7.78 -3.07 -23.46
N PRO A 17 8.96 -3.26 -22.86
CA PRO A 17 9.96 -4.21 -23.35
C PRO A 17 9.37 -5.63 -23.44
N ASP A 18 9.75 -6.38 -24.45
CA ASP A 18 9.33 -7.78 -24.60
C ASP A 18 9.91 -8.68 -23.51
N SER A 19 11.04 -8.29 -22.94
CA SER A 19 11.66 -8.94 -21.81
C SER A 19 12.00 -7.94 -20.71
N ILE A 20 11.57 -8.21 -19.48
CA ILE A 20 12.01 -7.47 -18.31
C ILE A 20 13.13 -8.28 -17.65
N PRO A 21 14.32 -7.68 -17.46
CA PRO A 21 15.41 -8.37 -16.79
C PRO A 21 14.97 -8.85 -15.39
N THR A 22 15.10 -10.15 -15.14
CA THR A 22 14.83 -10.71 -13.82
C THR A 22 16.11 -10.69 -12.99
N HIS A 23 15.94 -10.50 -11.70
CA HIS A 23 17.02 -10.55 -10.73
C HIS A 23 16.70 -11.59 -9.65
N SER A 24 17.71 -12.11 -8.98
CA SER A 24 17.48 -13.00 -7.85
C SER A 24 16.75 -12.30 -6.71
N ILE A 25 16.00 -13.05 -5.92
CA ILE A 25 15.28 -12.53 -4.74
C ILE A 25 16.23 -11.83 -3.77
N GLU A 26 17.44 -12.39 -3.58
CA GLU A 26 18.47 -11.84 -2.71
C GLU A 26 18.88 -10.44 -3.17
N ARG A 27 19.14 -10.27 -4.47
CA ARG A 27 19.54 -8.97 -5.05
C ARG A 27 18.42 -7.95 -4.95
N VAL A 28 17.19 -8.33 -5.27
CA VAL A 28 16.02 -7.44 -5.18
C VAL A 28 15.78 -7.06 -3.72
N SER A 29 15.82 -8.03 -2.80
CA SER A 29 15.65 -7.81 -1.37
C SER A 29 16.72 -6.89 -0.78
N PHE A 30 17.98 -7.05 -1.20
CA PHE A 30 19.07 -6.17 -0.77
C PHE A 30 18.82 -4.73 -1.24
N ARG A 31 18.48 -4.54 -2.51
CA ARG A 31 18.19 -3.21 -3.05
C ARG A 31 16.99 -2.56 -2.35
N PHE A 32 15.91 -3.31 -2.15
CA PHE A 32 14.73 -2.82 -1.44
C PHE A 32 15.09 -2.38 -0.01
N HIS A 33 15.88 -3.17 0.70
CA HIS A 33 16.34 -2.82 2.04
C HIS A 33 17.14 -1.52 2.06
N GLN A 34 18.03 -1.32 1.09
CA GLN A 34 18.81 -0.08 0.95
C GLN A 34 17.92 1.14 0.65
N MET A 35 16.81 0.93 -0.04
CA MET A 35 15.88 1.98 -0.43
C MET A 35 14.69 2.16 0.52
N LEU A 36 14.62 1.38 1.59
CA LEU A 36 13.44 1.35 2.47
C LEU A 36 13.04 2.73 2.99
N SER A 37 14.01 3.53 3.46
CA SER A 37 13.73 4.88 3.98
C SER A 37 13.22 5.84 2.90
N VAL A 38 13.72 5.73 1.67
CA VAL A 38 13.24 6.51 0.52
C VAL A 38 11.81 6.09 0.18
N PHE A 39 11.57 4.79 0.06
CA PHE A 39 10.23 4.25 -0.25
C PHE A 39 9.19 4.65 0.80
N VAL A 40 9.52 4.53 2.08
CA VAL A 40 8.62 4.92 3.18
C VAL A 40 8.35 6.43 3.16
N TRP A 41 9.37 7.25 2.91
CA TRP A 41 9.20 8.69 2.80
C TRP A 41 8.32 9.06 1.60
N ASP A 42 8.60 8.54 0.41
CA ASP A 42 7.80 8.80 -0.80
C ASP A 42 6.33 8.43 -0.58
N ALA A 43 6.06 7.25 0.00
CA ALA A 43 4.70 6.81 0.29
C ALA A 43 4.01 7.73 1.31
N SER A 44 4.71 8.12 2.40
CA SER A 44 4.14 9.02 3.41
C SER A 44 3.85 10.43 2.88
N VAL A 45 4.68 10.95 1.98
CA VAL A 45 4.44 12.24 1.31
C VAL A 45 3.19 12.19 0.45
N LEU A 46 2.94 11.08 -0.26
CA LEU A 46 1.71 10.91 -1.05
C LEU A 46 0.45 10.91 -0.18
N GLU A 47 0.55 10.45 1.06
CA GLU A 47 -0.52 10.50 2.06
C GLU A 47 -0.61 11.85 2.81
N GLY A 48 0.22 12.83 2.44
CA GLY A 48 0.23 14.17 3.05
C GLY A 48 0.95 14.25 4.40
N ASN A 49 1.76 13.25 4.74
CA ASN A 49 2.55 13.26 5.97
C ASN A 49 3.63 14.35 5.92
N PRO A 50 3.80 15.18 6.98
CA PRO A 50 4.70 16.32 6.97
C PRO A 50 6.18 15.97 7.26
N PHE A 51 6.52 14.68 7.40
CA PHE A 51 7.89 14.27 7.66
C PHE A 51 8.80 14.50 6.45
N THR A 52 9.96 15.08 6.70
CA THR A 52 11.04 15.16 5.71
C THR A 52 11.82 13.85 5.63
N TYR A 53 12.52 13.63 4.52
CA TYR A 53 13.33 12.41 4.35
C TYR A 53 14.34 12.18 5.50
N PRO A 54 15.12 13.18 5.98
CA PRO A 54 16.01 12.99 7.12
C PRO A 54 15.28 12.59 8.41
N GLU A 55 14.09 13.14 8.66
CA GLU A 55 13.27 12.79 9.82
C GLU A 55 12.77 11.35 9.74
N VAL A 56 12.29 10.91 8.57
CA VAL A 56 11.91 9.50 8.35
C VAL A 56 13.10 8.59 8.62
N LYS A 57 14.28 8.91 8.08
CA LYS A 57 15.49 8.13 8.33
C LYS A 57 15.81 8.04 9.83
N THR A 58 15.78 9.16 10.53
CA THR A 58 16.02 9.24 11.97
C THR A 58 15.02 8.38 12.76
N LEU A 59 13.75 8.43 12.38
CA LEU A 59 12.69 7.63 13.01
C LEU A 59 12.90 6.14 12.76
N LEU A 60 13.28 5.74 11.55
CA LEU A 60 13.55 4.34 11.20
C LEU A 60 14.82 3.79 11.85
N ASP A 61 15.76 4.67 12.24
CA ASP A 61 16.93 4.33 13.05
C ASP A 61 16.59 4.19 14.56
N GLY A 62 15.29 4.33 14.93
CA GLY A 62 14.81 4.15 16.31
C GLY A 62 14.89 5.41 17.17
N VAL A 63 15.11 6.57 16.59
CA VAL A 63 15.17 7.85 17.30
C VAL A 63 13.91 8.66 17.05
N THR A 64 13.28 9.15 18.12
CA THR A 64 12.06 9.98 18.01
C THR A 64 12.37 11.35 17.43
N VAL A 65 11.42 11.88 16.65
CA VAL A 65 11.52 13.22 16.05
C VAL A 65 10.64 14.19 16.82
N GLY A 66 11.26 15.19 17.44
CA GLY A 66 10.53 16.22 18.19
C GLY A 66 9.68 17.12 17.29
N GLY A 67 8.60 17.68 17.85
CA GLY A 67 7.74 18.64 17.16
C GLY A 67 6.80 18.05 16.09
N ARG A 68 6.68 16.72 16.03
CA ARG A 68 5.79 16.00 15.12
C ARG A 68 4.63 15.36 15.90
N LYS A 69 3.46 15.23 15.26
CA LYS A 69 2.33 14.51 15.87
C LYS A 69 2.66 13.03 15.98
N ILE A 70 2.15 12.39 17.03
CA ILE A 70 2.32 10.94 17.22
C ILE A 70 1.69 10.17 16.06
N SER A 71 0.51 10.59 15.59
CA SER A 71 -0.15 9.96 14.43
C SER A 71 0.71 9.97 13.17
N ASP A 72 1.41 11.08 12.90
CA ASP A 72 2.27 11.17 11.72
C ASP A 72 3.50 10.25 11.85
N GLN A 73 4.02 10.08 13.07
CA GLN A 73 5.09 9.13 13.36
C GLN A 73 4.62 7.69 13.21
N GLU A 74 3.43 7.37 13.74
CA GLU A 74 2.81 6.03 13.64
C GLU A 74 2.60 5.64 12.17
N GLN A 75 2.11 6.56 11.33
CA GLN A 75 1.94 6.32 9.90
C GLN A 75 3.26 5.91 9.22
N VAL A 76 4.35 6.64 9.47
CA VAL A 76 5.68 6.32 8.93
C VAL A 76 6.14 4.94 9.43
N LEU A 77 5.96 4.64 10.72
CA LEU A 77 6.34 3.35 11.30
C LEU A 77 5.51 2.20 10.77
N ASN A 78 4.21 2.39 10.58
CA ASN A 78 3.30 1.40 9.98
C ASN A 78 3.70 1.06 8.54
N LEU A 79 4.01 2.07 7.72
CA LEU A 79 4.53 1.88 6.37
C LEU A 79 5.84 1.09 6.36
N ALA A 80 6.76 1.41 7.28
CA ALA A 80 8.03 0.70 7.40
C ALA A 80 7.84 -0.75 7.86
N GLU A 81 6.96 -1.00 8.82
CA GLU A 81 6.64 -2.33 9.33
C GLU A 81 6.03 -3.21 8.23
N SER A 82 5.04 -2.69 7.50
CA SER A 82 4.42 -3.39 6.39
C SER A 82 5.44 -3.72 5.28
N SER A 83 6.32 -2.78 4.95
CA SER A 83 7.37 -2.98 3.96
C SER A 83 8.38 -4.05 4.37
N LYS A 84 8.80 -4.06 5.65
CA LYS A 84 9.67 -5.10 6.21
C LYS A 84 8.98 -6.46 6.24
N HIS A 85 7.70 -6.50 6.57
CA HIS A 85 6.89 -7.71 6.55
C HIS A 85 6.77 -8.29 5.13
N LEU A 86 6.43 -7.46 4.14
CA LEU A 86 6.43 -7.86 2.73
C LEU A 86 7.76 -8.47 2.31
N LEU A 87 8.87 -7.82 2.65
CA LEU A 87 10.19 -8.32 2.34
C LEU A 87 10.45 -9.69 3.00
N ALA A 88 10.01 -9.88 4.23
CA ALA A 88 10.17 -11.14 4.96
C ALA A 88 9.38 -12.29 4.31
N ILE A 89 8.14 -12.08 3.91
CA ILE A 89 7.34 -13.12 3.24
C ILE A 89 7.87 -13.44 1.85
N VAL A 90 8.42 -12.45 1.12
CA VAL A 90 9.08 -12.67 -0.18
C VAL A 90 10.35 -13.52 0.00
N LYS A 91 11.22 -13.15 0.93
CA LYS A 91 12.45 -13.91 1.24
C LYS A 91 12.17 -15.36 1.67
N ALA A 92 11.08 -15.55 2.39
CA ALA A 92 10.65 -16.90 2.82
C ALA A 92 9.94 -17.69 1.72
N ASN A 93 9.85 -17.16 0.49
CA ASN A 93 9.11 -17.75 -0.63
C ASN A 93 7.64 -18.07 -0.28
N ARG A 94 7.02 -17.24 0.55
CA ARG A 94 5.63 -17.37 1.00
C ARG A 94 4.70 -16.31 0.42
N PHE A 95 5.24 -15.37 -0.35
CA PHE A 95 4.43 -14.33 -0.99
C PHE A 95 3.45 -14.94 -1.98
N LYS A 96 2.19 -14.54 -1.87
CA LYS A 96 1.12 -14.81 -2.85
C LYS A 96 0.39 -13.52 -3.13
N LEU A 97 0.03 -13.32 -4.39
CA LEU A 97 -0.84 -12.20 -4.76
C LEU A 97 -2.29 -12.64 -4.54
N ASP A 98 -2.74 -12.62 -3.30
CA ASP A 98 -4.07 -13.05 -2.88
C ASP A 98 -4.64 -12.12 -1.80
N LYS A 99 -5.92 -12.31 -1.51
CA LYS A 99 -6.66 -11.53 -0.52
C LYS A 99 -6.01 -11.59 0.88
N ALA A 100 -5.48 -12.74 1.27
CA ALA A 100 -4.87 -12.90 2.58
C ALA A 100 -3.63 -12.01 2.73
N THR A 101 -2.78 -11.96 1.72
CA THR A 101 -1.61 -11.07 1.70
C THR A 101 -2.03 -9.59 1.74
N PHE A 102 -3.07 -9.20 0.98
CA PHE A 102 -3.56 -7.82 1.02
C PHE A 102 -4.10 -7.43 2.39
N THR A 103 -4.92 -8.28 3.02
CA THR A 103 -5.48 -7.98 4.35
C THR A 103 -4.40 -7.92 5.41
N ASP A 104 -3.39 -8.78 5.32
CA ASP A 104 -2.25 -8.80 6.22
C ASP A 104 -1.43 -7.50 6.13
N LEU A 105 -1.04 -7.09 4.92
CA LEU A 105 -0.33 -5.83 4.70
C LEU A 105 -1.18 -4.61 5.08
N HIS A 106 -2.48 -4.61 4.74
CA HIS A 106 -3.39 -3.53 5.12
C HIS A 106 -3.54 -3.43 6.65
N SER A 107 -3.51 -4.55 7.37
CA SER A 107 -3.58 -4.53 8.83
C SER A 107 -2.41 -3.80 9.49
N LEU A 108 -1.27 -3.76 8.83
CA LEU A 108 -0.09 -3.03 9.29
C LEU A 108 -0.11 -1.57 8.86
N VAL A 109 -0.36 -1.30 7.57
CA VAL A 109 -0.33 0.07 7.03
C VAL A 109 -1.42 0.94 7.63
N ALA A 110 -2.65 0.44 7.67
CA ALA A 110 -3.84 1.21 8.05
C ALA A 110 -4.13 1.21 9.56
N ARG A 111 -3.23 0.67 10.36
CA ARG A 111 -3.37 0.59 11.82
C ARG A 111 -3.51 1.99 12.42
N ASN A 112 -4.59 2.19 13.19
CA ASN A 112 -4.95 3.46 13.83
C ASN A 112 -5.30 4.62 12.85
N GLU A 113 -5.32 4.38 11.53
CA GLU A 113 -5.68 5.39 10.54
C GLU A 113 -7.03 5.08 9.88
N ALA A 114 -7.26 3.84 9.50
CA ALA A 114 -8.55 3.42 8.96
C ALA A 114 -9.57 3.15 10.06
N LEU A 115 -10.85 3.28 9.73
CA LEU A 115 -11.96 2.91 10.63
C LEU A 115 -11.86 1.44 11.05
N GLU A 116 -11.52 0.57 10.09
CA GLU A 116 -11.15 -0.83 10.30
C GLU A 116 -9.97 -1.20 9.42
N TRP A 117 -9.05 -1.99 9.92
CA TRP A 117 -7.88 -2.45 9.18
C TRP A 117 -7.79 -3.98 9.12
N GLY A 118 -7.14 -4.51 8.09
CA GLY A 118 -7.06 -5.95 7.85
C GLY A 118 -8.35 -6.58 7.31
N HIS A 119 -9.28 -5.76 6.82
CA HIS A 119 -10.56 -6.21 6.24
C HIS A 119 -10.83 -5.50 4.93
N PHE A 120 -11.47 -6.20 4.00
CA PHE A 120 -12.10 -5.55 2.87
C PHE A 120 -13.39 -4.88 3.33
N ARG A 121 -13.78 -3.85 2.63
CA ARG A 121 -15.02 -3.12 2.91
C ARG A 121 -16.22 -4.07 2.96
N GLY A 122 -17.00 -4.00 4.05
CA GLY A 122 -18.16 -4.85 4.29
C GLY A 122 -17.86 -6.22 4.92
N GLU A 123 -16.60 -6.52 5.26
CA GLU A 123 -16.21 -7.75 5.96
C GLU A 123 -15.98 -7.57 7.45
N GLY A 124 -15.71 -6.35 7.89
CA GLY A 124 -15.53 -6.00 9.29
C GLY A 124 -16.87 -5.78 10.03
N LYS A 125 -16.81 -4.98 11.08
CA LYS A 125 -18.01 -4.60 11.85
C LYS A 125 -18.80 -3.49 11.15
N GLU A 126 -18.13 -2.62 10.41
CA GLU A 126 -18.72 -1.49 9.69
C GLU A 126 -19.19 -1.88 8.28
N ILE A 127 -20.20 -2.74 8.23
CA ILE A 127 -20.75 -3.26 6.98
C ILE A 127 -21.51 -2.21 6.16
N SER A 128 -21.98 -1.14 6.79
CA SER A 128 -22.74 -0.04 6.16
C SER A 128 -21.86 1.09 5.62
N TYR A 129 -20.56 1.07 5.94
CA TYR A 129 -19.65 2.13 5.54
C TYR A 129 -19.39 2.12 4.03
N SER A 130 -19.70 3.22 3.38
CA SER A 130 -19.42 3.44 1.96
C SER A 130 -18.51 4.67 1.82
N PRO A 131 -17.19 4.47 1.71
CA PRO A 131 -16.27 5.58 1.52
C PRO A 131 -16.54 6.25 0.18
N ALA A 132 -16.34 7.56 0.12
CA ALA A 132 -16.37 8.29 -1.12
C ALA A 132 -15.00 8.84 -1.44
N VAL A 133 -14.56 8.67 -2.67
CA VAL A 133 -13.27 9.17 -3.16
C VAL A 133 -13.50 10.52 -3.84
N ALA A 134 -12.81 11.57 -3.37
CA ALA A 134 -12.81 12.86 -4.03
C ALA A 134 -11.92 12.78 -5.28
N LEU A 135 -12.48 13.16 -6.42
CA LEU A 135 -11.79 13.19 -7.72
C LEU A 135 -11.38 14.62 -8.12
N GLY A 136 -11.18 15.50 -7.16
CA GLY A 136 -10.92 16.91 -7.39
C GLY A 136 -12.06 17.57 -8.16
N GLU A 137 -11.75 18.27 -9.25
CA GLU A 137 -12.73 18.94 -10.13
C GLU A 137 -13.65 17.94 -10.88
N HIS A 138 -13.26 16.66 -10.96
CA HIS A 138 -14.04 15.60 -11.61
C HIS A 138 -15.18 15.05 -10.73
N GLY A 139 -15.38 15.61 -9.54
CA GLY A 139 -16.47 15.23 -8.66
C GLY A 139 -16.10 14.19 -7.62
N ARG A 140 -17.04 13.29 -7.32
CA ARG A 140 -16.92 12.30 -6.26
C ARG A 140 -17.30 10.91 -6.76
N TYR A 141 -16.46 9.94 -6.53
CA TYR A 141 -16.76 8.54 -6.77
C TYR A 141 -17.24 7.86 -5.48
N THR A 142 -18.38 7.20 -5.54
CA THR A 142 -18.88 6.37 -4.45
C THR A 142 -18.85 4.92 -4.93
N PRO A 143 -18.03 4.06 -4.33
CA PRO A 143 -18.01 2.64 -4.68
C PRO A 143 -19.35 1.98 -4.44
N LEU A 144 -19.64 0.91 -5.20
CA LEU A 144 -20.85 0.12 -5.01
C LEU A 144 -20.94 -0.39 -3.56
N PRO A 145 -22.13 -0.36 -2.95
CA PRO A 145 -22.33 -0.93 -1.62
C PRO A 145 -22.05 -2.43 -1.64
N THR A 146 -21.42 -2.93 -0.61
CA THR A 146 -21.16 -4.35 -0.43
C THR A 146 -21.52 -4.78 1.00
N LEU A 147 -22.13 -5.94 1.13
CA LEU A 147 -22.53 -6.50 2.41
C LEU A 147 -21.54 -7.54 2.94
N LYS A 148 -20.63 -8.04 2.10
CA LYS A 148 -19.67 -9.10 2.47
C LYS A 148 -18.37 -8.97 1.70
N GLY A 149 -17.69 -7.86 1.86
CA GLY A 149 -16.48 -7.55 1.09
C GLY A 149 -16.79 -6.97 -0.28
N ALA A 150 -15.78 -6.79 -1.11
CA ALA A 150 -15.93 -6.35 -2.49
C ALA A 150 -16.01 -7.58 -3.41
N PRO A 151 -17.21 -8.03 -3.80
CA PRO A 151 -17.35 -9.27 -4.58
C PRO A 151 -16.66 -9.21 -5.94
N ASP A 152 -16.52 -8.02 -6.49
CA ASP A 152 -15.77 -7.70 -7.71
C ASP A 152 -14.25 -7.94 -7.59
N LEU A 153 -13.68 -7.95 -6.40
CA LEU A 153 -12.29 -8.31 -6.18
C LEU A 153 -12.06 -9.83 -6.06
N ASN A 154 -13.12 -10.60 -5.99
CA ASN A 154 -13.07 -12.06 -5.92
C ASN A 154 -13.22 -12.72 -7.31
N GLN A 155 -13.36 -11.93 -8.38
CA GLN A 155 -13.42 -12.38 -9.77
C GLN A 155 -12.06 -12.21 -10.45
#